data_18a6f7668130dacedd84a8fbfb5eabdb
#
_entry.id   18a6f7668130dacedd84a8fbfb5eabdb
#
_cell.length_a   1.000
_cell.length_b   1.000
_cell.length_c   1.000
_cell.angle_alpha   90.00
_cell.angle_beta   90.00
_cell.angle_gamma   90.00
#
_symmetry.space_group_name_H-M   'P 1'
#
loop_
_entity.id
_entity.type
_entity.pdbx_description
1 polymer ?
#
loop_
_entity_poly.entity_id
_entity_poly.type
_entity_poly.pdbx_seq_one_letter_code
_entity_poly.pdbx_strand_id
1 'polypeptide(L)'
;MVRTKQALIYTCAALFCCLSSFAQHATRSGYRSPLDIPLNLSGNFGEFRNNHFHSGLDIKTQGREGLDVHAIAAGKVSRINVSAYGYGNAVYIDHPDGHTSVYAHLSKFSPEIEAFVKDAQYELESWEVELYPGPGALLVDSSDVIAWSGNSGSSGGPHLHFEIRQTDTEFPMNPLLWGFE
;
A
#
# COMPACT_ATOMS: atom_id res chain seq x y z
N MET A 1 -8.62 -77.43 16.56
CA MET A 1 -7.91 -76.70 15.46
C MET A 1 -8.63 -75.37 15.20
N VAL A 2 -8.26 -74.31 15.93
CA VAL A 2 -8.92 -73.01 15.90
C VAL A 2 -7.89 -72.04 15.35
N ARG A 3 -8.19 -71.44 14.17
CA ARG A 3 -7.37 -70.40 13.53
C ARG A 3 -7.79 -69.05 14.09
N THR A 4 -6.92 -68.43 14.89
CA THR A 4 -7.04 -67.02 15.30
C THR A 4 -6.66 -66.10 14.14
N LYS A 5 -7.59 -65.27 13.68
CA LYS A 5 -7.34 -64.20 12.75
C LYS A 5 -6.86 -62.99 13.56
N GLN A 6 -5.63 -62.59 13.35
CA GLN A 6 -5.13 -61.30 13.85
C GLN A 6 -5.66 -60.17 12.93
N ALA A 7 -6.42 -59.28 13.51
CA ALA A 7 -6.84 -58.03 12.86
C ALA A 7 -5.73 -56.99 13.01
N LEU A 8 -5.19 -56.57 11.88
CA LEU A 8 -4.19 -55.50 11.81
C LEU A 8 -4.92 -54.16 11.85
N ILE A 9 -4.81 -53.44 12.96
CA ILE A 9 -5.38 -52.07 13.10
C ILE A 9 -4.36 -51.10 12.53
N TYR A 10 -4.65 -50.54 11.37
CA TYR A 10 -3.91 -49.40 10.83
C TYR A 10 -4.40 -48.10 11.48
N THR A 11 -3.59 -47.57 12.40
CA THR A 11 -3.78 -46.23 12.94
C THR A 11 -3.31 -45.22 11.90
N CYS A 12 -4.26 -44.62 11.21
CA CYS A 12 -4.01 -43.48 10.32
C CYS A 12 -3.81 -42.23 11.20
N ALA A 13 -2.55 -41.87 11.47
CA ALA A 13 -2.22 -40.59 12.08
C ALA A 13 -2.45 -39.49 11.03
N ALA A 14 -3.61 -38.85 11.09
CA ALA A 14 -3.87 -37.63 10.30
C ALA A 14 -3.00 -36.52 10.86
N LEU A 15 -1.93 -36.20 10.14
CA LEU A 15 -1.10 -35.01 10.37
C LEU A 15 -1.94 -33.79 9.95
N PHE A 16 -2.58 -33.14 10.91
CA PHE A 16 -3.29 -31.89 10.69
C PHE A 16 -2.24 -30.80 10.53
N CYS A 17 -1.80 -30.60 9.28
CA CYS A 17 -0.96 -29.48 8.90
C CYS A 17 -1.85 -28.23 8.95
N CYS A 18 -1.78 -27.47 10.05
CA CYS A 18 -2.40 -26.15 10.17
C CYS A 18 -1.67 -25.21 9.21
N LEU A 19 -2.07 -25.22 7.94
CA LEU A 19 -1.78 -24.15 7.00
C LEU A 19 -2.59 -22.94 7.46
N SER A 20 -1.94 -22.02 8.18
CA SER A 20 -2.45 -20.68 8.38
C SER A 20 -2.51 -20.02 7.00
N SER A 21 -3.64 -20.19 6.31
CA SER A 21 -3.96 -19.40 5.14
C SER A 21 -4.10 -17.96 5.62
N PHE A 22 -3.05 -17.18 5.44
CA PHE A 22 -3.23 -15.74 5.34
C PHE A 22 -4.14 -15.53 4.12
N ALA A 23 -5.42 -15.34 4.35
CA ALA A 23 -6.35 -14.92 3.32
C ALA A 23 -5.89 -13.52 2.90
N GLN A 24 -5.05 -13.45 1.88
CA GLN A 24 -4.86 -12.22 1.15
C GLN A 24 -6.24 -11.85 0.63
N HIS A 25 -6.78 -10.75 1.13
CA HIS A 25 -8.01 -10.19 0.59
C HIS A 25 -7.70 -9.76 -0.85
N ALA A 26 -7.91 -10.69 -1.79
CA ALA A 26 -7.86 -10.36 -3.21
C ALA A 26 -9.02 -9.42 -3.47
N THR A 27 -8.71 -8.17 -3.77
CA THR A 27 -9.69 -7.20 -4.21
C THR A 27 -10.32 -7.67 -5.53
N ARG A 28 -11.55 -7.26 -5.82
CA ARG A 28 -12.26 -7.62 -7.06
C ARG A 28 -11.52 -7.21 -8.34
N SER A 29 -10.56 -6.30 -8.25
CA SER A 29 -9.78 -5.75 -9.36
C SER A 29 -8.43 -6.45 -9.60
N GLY A 30 -8.04 -7.42 -8.76
CA GLY A 30 -6.69 -7.98 -8.78
C GLY A 30 -5.64 -7.12 -8.06
N TYR A 31 -6.03 -6.00 -7.48
CA TYR A 31 -5.18 -5.20 -6.61
C TYR A 31 -5.02 -5.87 -5.25
N ARG A 32 -3.86 -5.77 -4.63
CA ARG A 32 -3.65 -6.20 -3.25
C ARG A 32 -3.91 -5.05 -2.27
N SER A 33 -4.07 -5.37 -0.98
CA SER A 33 -4.05 -4.36 0.07
C SER A 33 -2.69 -3.64 0.13
N PRO A 34 -2.66 -2.30 0.34
CA PRO A 34 -1.41 -1.57 0.51
C PRO A 34 -0.68 -1.88 1.83
N LEU A 35 -1.37 -2.48 2.80
CA LEU A 35 -0.81 -2.90 4.09
C LEU A 35 -1.14 -4.36 4.37
N ASP A 36 -0.25 -5.06 5.09
CA ASP A 36 -0.44 -6.46 5.52
C ASP A 36 -1.20 -6.59 6.85
N ILE A 37 -2.08 -5.64 7.14
CA ILE A 37 -2.97 -5.63 8.29
C ILE A 37 -4.43 -5.46 7.83
N PRO A 38 -5.42 -5.82 8.65
CA PRO A 38 -6.82 -5.53 8.35
C PRO A 38 -7.04 -4.02 8.15
N LEU A 39 -7.75 -3.65 7.10
CA LEU A 39 -8.03 -2.26 6.76
C LEU A 39 -9.08 -1.69 7.71
N ASN A 40 -8.61 -0.98 8.74
CA ASN A 40 -9.46 -0.21 9.65
C ASN A 40 -9.35 1.26 9.26
N LEU A 41 -10.45 1.87 8.87
CA LEU A 41 -10.46 3.25 8.40
C LEU A 41 -10.61 4.25 9.55
N SER A 42 -9.94 5.38 9.45
CA SER A 42 -10.16 6.59 10.25
C SER A 42 -10.76 7.73 9.43
N GLY A 43 -10.73 7.63 8.11
CA GLY A 43 -11.33 8.55 7.17
C GLY A 43 -11.81 7.86 5.91
N ASN A 44 -12.98 8.22 5.41
CA ASN A 44 -13.59 7.64 4.23
C ASN A 44 -13.48 8.56 3.02
N PHE A 45 -13.55 7.98 1.82
CA PHE A 45 -13.64 8.74 0.57
C PHE A 45 -14.88 9.65 0.55
N GLY A 46 -14.71 10.88 0.09
CA GLY A 46 -15.79 11.87 -0.01
C GLY A 46 -16.22 12.48 1.31
N GLU A 47 -15.54 12.16 2.41
CA GLU A 47 -15.79 12.78 3.72
C GLU A 47 -15.46 14.27 3.68
N PHE A 48 -16.36 15.10 4.22
CA PHE A 48 -16.16 16.54 4.21
C PHE A 48 -15.05 16.94 5.20
N ARG A 49 -14.05 17.64 4.70
CA ARG A 49 -12.96 18.26 5.48
C ARG A 49 -13.15 19.77 5.51
N ASN A 50 -12.33 20.49 6.24
CA ASN A 50 -12.52 21.95 6.44
C ASN A 50 -12.72 22.76 5.15
N ASN A 51 -12.09 22.38 4.03
CA ASN A 51 -12.12 23.13 2.77
C ASN A 51 -12.18 22.24 1.50
N HIS A 52 -12.28 20.93 1.65
CA HIS A 52 -12.32 19.99 0.52
C HIS A 52 -13.02 18.68 0.92
N PHE A 53 -13.32 17.85 -0.06
CA PHE A 53 -13.72 16.45 0.17
C PHE A 53 -12.48 15.55 0.21
N HIS A 54 -12.48 14.58 1.11
CA HIS A 54 -11.41 13.60 1.26
C HIS A 54 -11.28 12.75 0.00
N SER A 55 -10.10 12.74 -0.62
CA SER A 55 -9.85 12.12 -1.92
C SER A 55 -9.51 10.63 -1.86
N GLY A 56 -9.41 10.05 -0.66
CA GLY A 56 -9.01 8.66 -0.47
C GLY A 56 -9.57 8.01 0.78
N LEU A 57 -8.81 7.05 1.29
CA LEU A 57 -9.05 6.38 2.56
C LEU A 57 -7.91 6.68 3.52
N ASP A 58 -8.22 7.00 4.77
CA ASP A 58 -7.21 7.03 5.84
C ASP A 58 -7.22 5.70 6.57
N ILE A 59 -6.18 4.89 6.36
CA ILE A 59 -6.04 3.54 6.91
C ILE A 59 -5.22 3.61 8.20
N LYS A 60 -5.82 3.18 9.31
CA LYS A 60 -5.14 3.15 10.61
C LYS A 60 -3.96 2.19 10.60
N THR A 61 -2.82 2.64 11.12
CA THR A 61 -1.58 1.87 11.22
C THR A 61 -1.33 1.37 12.66
N GLN A 62 -2.41 1.05 13.39
CA GLN A 62 -2.34 0.58 14.78
C GLN A 62 -1.67 1.60 15.73
N GLY A 63 -1.75 2.91 15.43
CA GLY A 63 -1.15 3.98 16.22
C GLY A 63 0.37 4.09 16.11
N ARG A 64 0.99 3.46 15.12
CA ARG A 64 2.44 3.46 14.91
C ARG A 64 2.82 3.78 13.47
N GLU A 65 4.01 4.28 13.31
CA GLU A 65 4.68 4.43 12.02
C GLU A 65 5.49 3.17 11.66
N GLY A 66 5.97 3.09 10.42
CA GLY A 66 6.94 2.07 9.99
C GLY A 66 6.34 0.73 9.57
N LEU A 67 5.03 0.66 9.27
CA LEU A 67 4.47 -0.51 8.59
C LEU A 67 4.87 -0.49 7.12
N ASP A 68 5.21 -1.65 6.57
CA ASP A 68 5.51 -1.81 5.17
C ASP A 68 4.31 -1.39 4.32
N VAL A 69 4.55 -0.46 3.39
CA VAL A 69 3.58 -0.01 2.40
C VAL A 69 3.94 -0.62 1.05
N HIS A 70 2.99 -1.35 0.48
CA HIS A 70 3.21 -2.11 -0.74
C HIS A 70 2.53 -1.47 -1.94
N ALA A 71 3.13 -1.62 -3.10
CA ALA A 71 2.45 -1.35 -4.36
C ALA A 71 1.26 -2.31 -4.52
N ILE A 72 0.07 -1.77 -4.80
CA ILE A 72 -1.15 -2.57 -4.96
C ILE A 72 -1.14 -3.43 -6.22
N ALA A 73 -0.37 -3.03 -7.24
CA ALA A 73 -0.16 -3.73 -8.50
C ALA A 73 1.17 -3.29 -9.11
N ALA A 74 1.61 -3.99 -10.16
CA ALA A 74 2.74 -3.57 -10.96
C ALA A 74 2.48 -2.20 -11.62
N GLY A 75 3.53 -1.38 -11.73
CA GLY A 75 3.42 -0.05 -12.30
C GLY A 75 4.75 0.69 -12.38
N LYS A 76 4.65 1.99 -12.65
CA LYS A 76 5.80 2.91 -12.64
C LYS A 76 5.53 4.02 -11.63
N VAL A 77 6.52 4.37 -10.84
CA VAL A 77 6.46 5.58 -10.02
C VAL A 77 6.41 6.78 -10.96
N SER A 78 5.30 7.50 -10.96
CA SER A 78 5.08 8.65 -11.85
C SER A 78 5.31 9.98 -11.16
N ARG A 79 5.16 10.04 -9.83
CA ARG A 79 5.43 11.23 -9.04
C ARG A 79 5.88 10.84 -7.63
N ILE A 80 6.80 11.63 -7.08
CA ILE A 80 7.22 11.56 -5.68
C ILE A 80 7.14 12.98 -5.12
N ASN A 81 6.55 13.12 -3.94
CA ASN A 81 6.47 14.39 -3.25
C ASN A 81 7.14 14.30 -1.88
N VAL A 82 7.94 15.32 -1.54
CA VAL A 82 8.48 15.54 -0.19
C VAL A 82 8.12 16.96 0.21
N SER A 83 7.25 17.10 1.21
CA SER A 83 6.79 18.40 1.70
C SER A 83 6.55 18.37 3.20
N ALA A 84 6.70 19.52 3.85
CA ALA A 84 6.32 19.69 5.25
C ALA A 84 4.79 19.76 5.45
N TYR A 85 4.01 19.94 4.39
CA TYR A 85 2.56 20.14 4.43
C TYR A 85 1.81 19.18 3.49
N GLY A 86 0.48 19.22 3.55
CA GLY A 86 -0.39 18.42 2.68
C GLY A 86 -0.12 16.93 2.87
N TYR A 87 0.16 16.24 1.78
CA TYR A 87 0.45 14.79 1.79
C TYR A 87 1.79 14.40 2.45
N GLY A 88 2.65 15.38 2.75
CA GLY A 88 3.99 15.08 3.27
C GLY A 88 4.83 14.31 2.26
N ASN A 89 5.43 13.21 2.71
CA ASN A 89 6.09 12.27 1.80
C ASN A 89 5.04 11.40 1.12
N ALA A 90 5.01 11.43 -0.21
CA ALA A 90 4.04 10.69 -1.00
C ALA A 90 4.65 10.07 -2.26
N VAL A 91 4.12 8.90 -2.66
CA VAL A 91 4.47 8.19 -3.89
C VAL A 91 3.20 7.99 -4.70
N TYR A 92 3.31 8.21 -6.01
CA TYR A 92 2.25 7.99 -7.00
C TYR A 92 2.73 6.92 -7.98
N ILE A 93 1.90 5.92 -8.24
CA ILE A 93 2.23 4.82 -9.13
C ILE A 93 1.15 4.70 -10.21
N ASP A 94 1.56 4.87 -11.47
CA ASP A 94 0.68 4.65 -12.61
C ASP A 94 0.67 3.16 -12.97
N HIS A 95 -0.52 2.59 -13.05
CA HIS A 95 -0.76 1.20 -13.41
C HIS A 95 -1.16 1.05 -14.88
N PRO A 96 -0.90 -0.11 -15.51
CA PRO A 96 -1.21 -0.34 -16.92
C PRO A 96 -2.71 -0.26 -17.27
N ASP A 97 -3.58 -0.35 -16.28
CA ASP A 97 -5.04 -0.30 -16.44
C ASP A 97 -5.64 1.12 -16.47
N GLY A 98 -4.77 2.16 -16.44
CA GLY A 98 -5.16 3.56 -16.52
C GLY A 98 -5.53 4.18 -15.17
N HIS A 99 -5.17 3.55 -14.06
CA HIS A 99 -5.32 4.09 -12.73
C HIS A 99 -3.98 4.44 -12.09
N THR A 100 -3.99 5.40 -11.20
CA THR A 100 -2.84 5.80 -10.37
C THR A 100 -3.18 5.57 -8.91
N SER A 101 -2.33 4.83 -8.19
CA SER A 101 -2.42 4.73 -6.75
C SER A 101 -1.54 5.78 -6.07
N VAL A 102 -2.03 6.36 -4.98
CA VAL A 102 -1.33 7.38 -4.19
C VAL A 102 -1.18 6.89 -2.76
N TYR A 103 0.02 7.02 -2.24
CA TYR A 103 0.38 6.64 -0.88
C TYR A 103 1.00 7.85 -0.19
N ALA A 104 0.40 8.34 0.88
CA ALA A 104 0.82 9.59 1.52
C ALA A 104 1.01 9.45 3.03
N HIS A 105 1.52 10.51 3.64
CA HIS A 105 1.95 10.62 5.04
C HIS A 105 3.05 9.61 5.41
N LEU A 106 3.89 9.23 4.43
CA LEU A 106 4.94 8.24 4.60
C LEU A 106 6.05 8.75 5.52
N SER A 107 6.64 7.85 6.31
CA SER A 107 7.80 8.17 7.14
C SER A 107 9.11 8.07 6.37
N LYS A 108 9.17 7.15 5.38
CA LYS A 108 10.38 6.83 4.63
C LYS A 108 10.01 6.15 3.32
N PHE A 109 10.82 6.33 2.30
CA PHE A 109 10.71 5.61 1.02
C PHE A 109 11.57 4.34 1.02
N SER A 110 11.28 3.41 0.09
CA SER A 110 12.16 2.27 -0.18
C SER A 110 13.56 2.74 -0.59
N PRO A 111 14.60 1.92 -0.41
CA PRO A 111 15.98 2.36 -0.69
C PRO A 111 16.18 2.93 -2.09
N GLU A 112 15.51 2.37 -3.09
CA GLU A 112 15.62 2.80 -4.47
C GLU A 112 14.94 4.17 -4.70
N ILE A 113 13.71 4.34 -4.19
CA ILE A 113 13.00 5.62 -4.25
C ILE A 113 13.73 6.69 -3.41
N GLU A 114 14.21 6.32 -2.22
CA GLU A 114 14.94 7.21 -1.33
C GLU A 114 16.24 7.73 -1.97
N ALA A 115 16.98 6.87 -2.68
CA ALA A 115 18.18 7.29 -3.41
C ALA A 115 17.84 8.32 -4.49
N PHE A 116 16.78 8.07 -5.29
CA PHE A 116 16.32 8.99 -6.31
C PHE A 116 15.93 10.36 -5.73
N VAL A 117 15.23 10.36 -4.58
CA VAL A 117 14.84 11.59 -3.87
C VAL A 117 16.06 12.35 -3.38
N LYS A 118 17.02 11.67 -2.73
CA LYS A 118 18.23 12.31 -2.20
C LYS A 118 19.09 12.94 -3.27
N ASP A 119 19.29 12.25 -4.39
CA ASP A 119 20.06 12.79 -5.50
C ASP A 119 19.44 14.10 -6.01
N ALA A 120 18.11 14.14 -6.18
CA ALA A 120 17.41 15.34 -6.57
C ALA A 120 17.46 16.46 -5.50
N GLN A 121 17.33 16.12 -4.22
CA GLN A 121 17.44 17.09 -3.13
C GLN A 121 18.81 17.75 -3.08
N TYR A 122 19.89 17.00 -3.30
CA TYR A 122 21.25 17.54 -3.38
C TYR A 122 21.45 18.39 -4.64
N GLU A 123 20.94 17.95 -5.80
CA GLU A 123 21.06 18.70 -7.05
C GLU A 123 20.31 20.05 -6.99
N LEU A 124 19.11 20.03 -6.39
CA LEU A 124 18.24 21.21 -6.28
C LEU A 124 18.55 22.06 -5.04
N GLU A 125 19.44 21.62 -4.15
CA GLU A 125 19.73 22.24 -2.86
C GLU A 125 18.46 22.52 -2.04
N SER A 126 17.45 21.62 -2.13
CA SER A 126 16.14 21.77 -1.51
C SER A 126 15.73 20.53 -0.75
N TRP A 127 15.18 20.71 0.45
CA TRP A 127 14.55 19.63 1.18
C TRP A 127 13.21 19.22 0.59
N GLU A 128 12.38 20.19 0.21
CA GLU A 128 11.09 19.96 -0.43
C GLU A 128 11.28 19.79 -1.92
N VAL A 129 10.77 18.68 -2.46
CA VAL A 129 10.87 18.36 -3.87
C VAL A 129 9.59 17.71 -4.37
N GLU A 130 9.22 18.01 -5.60
CA GLU A 130 8.22 17.28 -6.36
C GLU A 130 8.90 16.73 -7.62
N LEU A 131 8.97 15.41 -7.73
CA LEU A 131 9.77 14.72 -8.73
C LEU A 131 8.88 13.90 -9.65
N TYR A 132 9.25 13.87 -10.92
CA TYR A 132 8.57 13.10 -11.96
C TYR A 132 9.60 12.17 -12.63
N PRO A 133 9.76 10.93 -12.11
CA PRO A 133 10.70 9.97 -12.69
C PRO A 133 10.40 9.71 -14.17
N GLY A 134 11.45 9.69 -14.99
CA GLY A 134 11.32 9.41 -16.42
C GLY A 134 10.79 7.99 -16.68
N PRO A 135 10.35 7.70 -17.92
CA PRO A 135 9.86 6.38 -18.28
C PRO A 135 10.89 5.29 -17.95
N GLY A 136 10.49 4.29 -17.16
CA GLY A 136 11.34 3.16 -16.76
C GLY A 136 12.38 3.45 -15.68
N ALA A 137 12.42 4.64 -15.10
CA ALA A 137 13.39 4.98 -14.06
C ALA A 137 13.12 4.24 -12.75
N LEU A 138 11.86 4.15 -12.33
CA LEU A 138 11.42 3.46 -11.12
C LEU A 138 10.21 2.59 -11.45
N LEU A 139 10.45 1.31 -11.67
CA LEU A 139 9.40 0.29 -11.87
C LEU A 139 9.18 -0.47 -10.58
N VAL A 140 7.95 -0.84 -10.32
CA VAL A 140 7.56 -1.64 -9.16
C VAL A 140 6.69 -2.81 -9.60
N ASP A 141 6.86 -3.94 -8.93
CA ASP A 141 5.96 -5.09 -9.05
C ASP A 141 4.89 -5.07 -7.96
N SER A 142 3.82 -5.82 -8.19
CA SER A 142 2.82 -6.04 -7.15
C SER A 142 3.47 -6.64 -5.91
N SER A 143 3.20 -6.06 -4.75
CA SER A 143 3.76 -6.46 -3.45
C SER A 143 5.16 -5.92 -3.12
N ASP A 144 5.80 -5.17 -4.00
CA ASP A 144 7.03 -4.49 -3.62
C ASP A 144 6.77 -3.52 -2.45
N VAL A 145 7.68 -3.51 -1.49
CA VAL A 145 7.68 -2.49 -0.43
C VAL A 145 8.22 -1.19 -1.03
N ILE A 146 7.34 -0.20 -1.19
CA ILE A 146 7.67 1.09 -1.80
C ILE A 146 8.02 2.17 -0.76
N ALA A 147 7.53 1.99 0.48
CA ALA A 147 7.70 2.96 1.56
C ALA A 147 7.32 2.34 2.91
N TRP A 148 7.40 3.16 3.96
CA TRP A 148 6.87 2.86 5.30
C TRP A 148 5.84 3.89 5.72
N SER A 149 4.75 3.43 6.35
CA SER A 149 3.70 4.29 6.89
C SER A 149 4.26 5.27 7.91
N GLY A 150 3.65 6.45 8.02
CA GLY A 150 4.17 7.50 8.87
C GLY A 150 3.12 8.48 9.35
N ASN A 151 3.57 9.73 9.54
CA ASN A 151 2.78 10.85 10.02
C ASN A 151 3.30 12.18 9.44
N SER A 152 3.90 12.16 8.24
CA SER A 152 4.46 13.35 7.59
C SER A 152 3.38 14.28 7.03
N GLY A 153 3.73 15.51 6.76
CA GLY A 153 2.80 16.51 6.20
C GLY A 153 1.72 16.95 7.18
N SER A 154 0.54 17.26 6.66
CA SER A 154 -0.60 17.73 7.46
C SER A 154 -1.42 16.58 8.04
N SER A 155 -0.76 15.68 8.78
CA SER A 155 -1.37 14.52 9.41
C SER A 155 -1.57 14.72 10.92
N GLY A 156 -2.71 14.29 11.45
CA GLY A 156 -3.06 14.38 12.87
C GLY A 156 -2.60 13.19 13.72
N GLY A 157 -1.97 12.19 13.13
CA GLY A 157 -1.48 10.98 13.80
C GLY A 157 -1.15 9.87 12.80
N PRO A 158 -0.42 8.81 13.20
CA PRO A 158 0.05 7.76 12.29
C PRO A 158 -1.09 7.08 11.54
N HIS A 159 -1.06 7.16 10.21
CA HIS A 159 -1.97 6.47 9.29
C HIS A 159 -1.37 6.43 7.89
N LEU A 160 -1.95 5.63 7.02
CA LEU A 160 -1.68 5.68 5.57
C LEU A 160 -2.87 6.35 4.89
N HIS A 161 -2.65 7.49 4.24
CA HIS A 161 -3.60 8.05 3.29
C HIS A 161 -3.40 7.36 1.94
N PHE A 162 -4.47 6.75 1.42
CA PHE A 162 -4.42 5.94 0.20
C PHE A 162 -5.51 6.36 -0.77
N GLU A 163 -5.12 6.58 -2.04
CA GLU A 163 -6.06 6.95 -3.09
C GLU A 163 -5.94 6.05 -4.32
N ILE A 164 -7.01 6.02 -5.11
CA ILE A 164 -7.02 5.61 -6.51
C ILE A 164 -7.50 6.80 -7.33
N ARG A 165 -6.79 7.11 -8.41
CA ARG A 165 -7.13 8.16 -9.36
C ARG A 165 -7.22 7.61 -10.76
N GLN A 166 -7.97 8.26 -11.61
CA GLN A 166 -7.85 8.09 -13.05
C GLN A 166 -6.56 8.77 -13.51
N THR A 167 -5.66 8.05 -14.19
CA THR A 167 -4.32 8.56 -14.53
C THR A 167 -4.36 9.83 -15.37
N ASP A 168 -5.20 9.88 -16.41
CA ASP A 168 -5.21 10.99 -17.38
C ASP A 168 -5.76 12.30 -16.80
N THR A 169 -6.69 12.21 -15.84
CA THR A 169 -7.41 13.37 -15.30
C THR A 169 -7.03 13.69 -13.87
N GLU A 170 -6.32 12.80 -13.20
CA GLU A 170 -6.06 12.79 -11.76
C GLU A 170 -7.34 12.84 -10.90
N PHE A 171 -8.49 12.50 -11.47
CA PHE A 171 -9.77 12.52 -10.77
C PHE A 171 -9.78 11.41 -9.71
N PRO A 172 -9.98 11.73 -8.41
CA PRO A 172 -9.99 10.75 -7.35
C PRO A 172 -11.24 9.85 -7.43
N MET A 173 -11.03 8.57 -7.22
CA MET A 173 -12.07 7.55 -7.28
C MET A 173 -12.20 6.87 -5.91
N ASN A 174 -13.39 6.44 -5.55
CA ASN A 174 -13.61 5.78 -4.26
C ASN A 174 -12.92 4.41 -4.22
N PRO A 175 -11.85 4.21 -3.42
CA PRO A 175 -11.11 2.95 -3.39
C PRO A 175 -11.95 1.74 -2.93
N LEU A 176 -13.04 1.96 -2.19
CA LEU A 176 -13.96 0.88 -1.78
C LEU A 176 -14.58 0.16 -2.98
N LEU A 177 -14.66 0.79 -4.16
CA LEU A 177 -15.14 0.16 -5.39
C LEU A 177 -14.20 -0.93 -5.92
N TRP A 178 -12.94 -0.93 -5.50
CA TRP A 178 -11.91 -1.92 -5.80
C TRP A 178 -11.75 -2.99 -4.71
N GLY A 179 -12.61 -2.97 -3.68
CA GLY A 179 -12.63 -3.98 -2.61
C GLY A 179 -11.63 -3.71 -1.49
N PHE A 180 -11.23 -2.46 -1.28
CA PHE A 180 -10.46 -2.03 -0.11
C PHE A 180 -11.41 -1.75 1.07
N GLU A 181 -11.97 -2.84 1.63
CA GLU A 181 -12.93 -2.81 2.75
C GLU A 181 -12.26 -3.28 4.06
#